data_1258ac0c428c88d4718cb0ebf9989564
#
_entry.id   1258ac0c428c88d4718cb0ebf9989564
#
_cell.length_a   1.000
_cell.length_b   1.000
_cell.length_c   1.000
_cell.angle_alpha   90.00
_cell.angle_beta   90.00
_cell.angle_gamma   90.00
#
_symmetry.space_group_name_H-M   'P 1'
#
loop_
_entity.id
_entity.type
_entity.pdbx_description
1 polymer ?
#
loop_
_entity_poly.entity_id
_entity_poly.type
_entity_poly.pdbx_seq_one_letter_code
_entity_poly.pdbx_strand_id
1 'polypeptide(L)'
;MDQYKVLLYPLMGEKATILREKENKLTFIVNKDATRDDVKKAVESLYNVKVLKTNIMITTKGKKKAHVKLDPKYSAEEIASHFGVL
;
A
#
# COMPACT_ATOMS: atom_id res chain seq x y z
N MET A 1 -16.16 -1.50 -1.55
CA MET A 1 -15.52 -2.66 -2.23
C MET A 1 -15.04 -3.65 -1.17
N ASP A 2 -15.12 -4.93 -1.47
CA ASP A 2 -14.62 -5.96 -0.59
C ASP A 2 -13.11 -5.77 -0.36
N GLN A 3 -12.70 -5.66 0.91
CA GLN A 3 -11.30 -5.37 1.26
C GLN A 3 -10.31 -6.38 0.67
N TYR A 4 -10.73 -7.63 0.47
CA TYR A 4 -9.88 -8.67 -0.09
C TYR A 4 -9.69 -8.54 -1.61
N LYS A 5 -10.43 -7.64 -2.25
CA LYS A 5 -10.33 -7.40 -3.68
C LYS A 5 -9.66 -6.06 -4.00
N VAL A 6 -9.38 -5.25 -2.99
CA VAL A 6 -8.82 -3.91 -3.18
C VAL A 6 -7.34 -3.97 -3.52
N LEU A 7 -6.55 -4.65 -2.69
CA LEU A 7 -5.09 -4.73 -2.87
C LEU A 7 -4.78 -5.97 -3.70
N LEU A 8 -4.23 -5.76 -4.90
CA LEU A 8 -3.90 -6.89 -5.78
C LEU A 8 -2.56 -7.51 -5.40
N TYR A 9 -1.52 -6.69 -5.24
CA TYR A 9 -0.22 -7.16 -4.79
C TYR A 9 0.65 -5.97 -4.38
N PRO A 10 1.61 -6.20 -3.46
CA PRO A 10 2.54 -5.15 -3.07
C PRO A 10 3.67 -5.00 -4.08
N LEU A 11 4.23 -3.80 -4.18
CA LEU A 11 5.42 -3.55 -4.98
C LEU A 11 6.63 -3.56 -4.06
N MET A 12 7.63 -4.34 -4.44
CA MET A 12 8.83 -4.58 -3.62
C MET A 12 10.12 -4.13 -4.30
N GLY A 13 10.03 -3.39 -5.40
CA GLY A 13 11.20 -2.92 -6.12
C GLY A 13 11.98 -1.86 -5.36
N GLU A 14 13.06 -1.39 -5.97
CA GLU A 14 13.96 -0.43 -5.36
C GLU A 14 13.26 0.85 -4.94
N LYS A 15 12.42 1.40 -5.82
CA LYS A 15 11.70 2.64 -5.54
C LYS A 15 10.75 2.48 -4.34
N ALA A 16 10.03 1.36 -4.29
CA ALA A 16 9.13 1.08 -3.17
C ALA A 16 9.90 0.92 -1.86
N THR A 17 11.09 0.31 -1.93
CA THR A 17 11.96 0.15 -0.77
C THR A 17 12.40 1.50 -0.23
N ILE A 18 12.79 2.42 -1.10
CA ILE A 18 13.20 3.76 -0.69
C ILE A 18 12.05 4.48 0.00
N LEU A 19 10.84 4.38 -0.54
CA LEU A 19 9.67 5.01 0.08
C LEU A 19 9.37 4.42 1.45
N ARG A 20 9.54 3.11 1.62
CA ARG A 20 9.35 2.48 2.92
C ARG A 20 10.35 3.00 3.95
N GLU A 21 11.62 3.04 3.55
CA GLU A 21 12.70 3.42 4.47
C GLU A 21 12.67 4.89 4.84
N LYS A 22 12.41 5.75 3.87
CA LYS A 22 12.49 7.20 4.09
C LYS A 22 11.17 7.84 4.50
N GLU A 23 10.05 7.30 4.04
CA GLU A 23 8.77 7.95 4.24
C GLU A 23 7.72 7.09 4.91
N ASN A 24 8.09 5.90 5.33
CA ASN A 24 7.16 4.96 5.99
C ASN A 24 5.91 4.69 5.15
N LYS A 25 6.11 4.53 3.84
CA LYS A 25 5.05 4.27 2.89
C LYS A 25 5.10 2.85 2.35
N LEU A 26 3.92 2.27 2.16
CA LEU A 26 3.75 1.02 1.43
C LEU A 26 3.22 1.33 0.05
N THR A 27 3.58 0.52 -0.94
CA THR A 27 3.12 0.70 -2.31
C THR A 27 2.44 -0.58 -2.79
N PHE A 28 1.24 -0.42 -3.35
CA PHE A 28 0.45 -1.55 -3.86
C PHE A 28 -0.05 -1.27 -5.26
N ILE A 29 -0.19 -2.34 -6.04
CA ILE A 29 -1.06 -2.28 -7.21
C ILE A 29 -2.44 -2.65 -6.69
N VAL A 30 -3.44 -1.84 -7.02
CA VAL A 30 -4.79 -1.98 -6.50
C VAL A 30 -5.79 -2.19 -7.62
N ASN A 31 -6.97 -2.64 -7.24
CA ASN A 31 -8.08 -2.84 -8.17
C ASN A 31 -8.38 -1.52 -8.88
N LYS A 32 -8.62 -1.56 -10.18
CA LYS A 32 -8.89 -0.36 -10.98
C LYS A 32 -10.09 0.44 -10.50
N ASP A 33 -11.01 -0.20 -9.81
CA ASP A 33 -12.22 0.45 -9.30
C ASP A 33 -12.09 0.90 -7.85
N ALA A 34 -10.95 0.66 -7.22
CA ALA A 34 -10.76 1.04 -5.82
C ALA A 34 -10.51 2.55 -5.68
N THR A 35 -11.15 3.14 -4.69
CA THR A 35 -10.94 4.55 -4.34
C THR A 35 -9.85 4.65 -3.29
N ARG A 36 -9.42 5.89 -2.98
CA ARG A 36 -8.47 6.11 -1.89
C ARG A 36 -9.02 5.59 -0.56
N ASP A 37 -10.30 5.79 -0.33
CA ASP A 37 -10.93 5.32 0.89
C ASP A 37 -10.96 3.80 0.97
N ASP A 38 -11.23 3.13 -0.16
CA ASP A 38 -11.18 1.67 -0.22
C ASP A 38 -9.79 1.16 0.13
N VAL A 39 -8.75 1.79 -0.42
CA VAL A 39 -7.36 1.39 -0.17
C VAL A 39 -7.01 1.60 1.30
N LYS A 40 -7.35 2.75 1.85
CA LYS A 40 -7.09 3.05 3.26
C LYS A 40 -7.73 2.01 4.16
N LYS A 41 -9.00 1.74 3.96
CA LYS A 41 -9.73 0.78 4.79
C LYS A 41 -9.17 -0.63 4.67
N ALA A 42 -8.80 -1.03 3.45
CA ALA A 42 -8.24 -2.35 3.23
C ALA A 42 -6.91 -2.51 3.95
N VAL A 43 -6.02 -1.54 3.85
CA VAL A 43 -4.72 -1.60 4.52
C VAL A 43 -4.90 -1.62 6.03
N GLU A 44 -5.74 -0.75 6.55
CA GLU A 44 -5.98 -0.69 7.99
C GLU A 44 -6.56 -2.00 8.52
N SER A 45 -7.48 -2.59 7.79
CA SER A 45 -8.13 -3.82 8.22
C SER A 45 -7.23 -5.04 8.09
N LEU A 46 -6.52 -5.16 6.95
CA LEU A 46 -5.72 -6.35 6.69
C LEU A 46 -4.42 -6.40 7.50
N TYR A 47 -3.84 -5.26 7.79
CA TYR A 47 -2.55 -5.19 8.51
C TYR A 47 -2.67 -4.61 9.91
N ASN A 48 -3.89 -4.23 10.32
CA ASN A 48 -4.14 -3.71 11.65
C ASN A 48 -3.26 -2.50 11.98
N VAL A 49 -3.25 -1.54 11.08
CA VAL A 49 -2.45 -0.31 11.20
C VAL A 49 -3.32 0.90 10.94
N LYS A 50 -2.76 2.09 11.17
CA LYS A 50 -3.43 3.34 10.87
C LYS A 50 -2.76 4.02 9.71
N VAL A 51 -3.55 4.43 8.72
CA VAL A 51 -3.09 5.11 7.51
C VAL A 51 -3.32 6.61 7.65
N LEU A 52 -2.27 7.39 7.41
CA LEU A 52 -2.36 8.85 7.45
C LEU A 52 -2.76 9.44 6.10
N LYS A 53 -2.24 8.87 5.02
CA LYS A 53 -2.46 9.43 3.69
C LYS A 53 -2.39 8.33 2.64
N THR A 54 -3.23 8.44 1.62
CA THR A 54 -3.23 7.52 0.49
C THR A 54 -3.18 8.35 -0.78
N ASN A 55 -2.18 8.08 -1.63
CA ASN A 55 -2.07 8.70 -2.95
C ASN A 55 -2.26 7.62 -4.00
N ILE A 56 -3.04 7.92 -5.03
CA ILE A 56 -3.30 6.98 -6.11
C ILE A 56 -2.85 7.59 -7.42
N MET A 57 -2.23 6.77 -8.26
CA MET A 57 -1.82 7.18 -9.60
C MET A 57 -2.02 6.03 -10.58
N ILE A 58 -2.14 6.38 -11.86
CA ILE A 58 -2.22 5.40 -12.93
C ILE A 58 -0.84 5.30 -13.56
N THR A 59 -0.32 4.08 -13.68
CA THR A 59 0.99 3.88 -14.30
C THR A 59 0.87 3.98 -15.82
N THR A 60 2.02 4.08 -16.51
CA THR A 60 2.05 4.12 -17.96
C THR A 60 1.46 2.86 -18.60
N LYS A 61 1.44 1.75 -17.87
CA LYS A 61 0.87 0.50 -18.35
C LYS A 61 -0.61 0.36 -18.00
N GLY A 62 -1.21 1.40 -17.46
CA GLY A 62 -2.64 1.40 -17.12
C GLY A 62 -2.99 0.77 -15.80
N LYS A 63 -2.00 0.40 -15.00
CA LYS A 63 -2.26 -0.16 -13.66
C LYS A 63 -2.46 0.94 -12.64
N LYS A 64 -3.33 0.70 -11.68
CA LYS A 64 -3.59 1.66 -10.61
C LYS A 64 -2.66 1.36 -9.44
N LYS A 65 -1.88 2.35 -9.03
CA LYS A 65 -0.88 2.21 -7.98
C LYS A 65 -1.22 3.13 -6.83
N ALA A 66 -1.10 2.62 -5.60
CA ALA A 66 -1.35 3.40 -4.40
C ALA A 66 -0.12 3.44 -3.51
N HIS A 67 0.21 4.63 -3.04
CA HIS A 67 1.22 4.84 -1.99
C HIS A 67 0.48 5.16 -0.70
N VAL A 68 0.74 4.39 0.33
CA VAL A 68 0.02 4.47 1.59
C VAL A 68 1.00 4.86 2.69
N LYS A 69 0.82 6.04 3.27
CA LYS A 69 1.67 6.50 4.37
C LYS A 69 1.06 6.06 5.69
N LEU A 70 1.85 5.37 6.49
CA LEU A 70 1.40 4.88 7.79
C LEU A 70 1.66 5.89 8.89
N ASP A 71 0.86 5.82 9.94
CA ASP A 71 1.12 6.55 11.19
C ASP A 71 2.49 6.08 11.72
N PRO A 72 3.32 7.00 12.27
CA PRO A 72 4.65 6.64 12.79
C PRO A 72 4.67 5.53 13.83
N LYS A 73 3.54 5.23 14.46
CA LYS A 73 3.45 4.11 15.40
C LYS A 73 3.64 2.76 14.73
N TYR A 74 3.50 2.71 13.42
CA TYR A 74 3.57 1.48 12.65
C TYR A 74 4.71 1.57 11.66
N SER A 75 5.40 0.45 11.43
CA SER A 75 6.55 0.42 10.53
C SER A 75 6.16 -0.21 9.19
N ALA A 76 6.32 0.53 8.10
CA ALA A 76 6.10 0.00 6.77
C ALA A 76 7.08 -1.14 6.47
N GLU A 77 8.32 -1.04 6.97
CA GLU A 77 9.32 -2.09 6.80
C GLU A 77 8.87 -3.38 7.47
N GLU A 78 8.32 -3.29 8.68
CA GLU A 78 7.85 -4.45 9.40
C GLU A 78 6.70 -5.14 8.66
N ILE A 79 5.76 -4.35 8.13
CA ILE A 79 4.66 -4.92 7.36
C ILE A 79 5.16 -5.56 6.07
N ALA A 80 6.09 -4.90 5.38
CA ALA A 80 6.65 -5.42 4.14
C ALA A 80 7.35 -6.77 4.37
N SER A 81 7.92 -6.98 5.55
CA SER A 81 8.57 -8.26 5.87
C SER A 81 7.59 -9.42 5.89
N HIS A 82 6.30 -9.14 5.98
CA HIS A 82 5.25 -10.18 5.95
C HIS A 82 4.72 -10.43 4.55
N PHE A 83 5.20 -9.73 3.54
CA PHE A 83 4.73 -9.90 2.16
C PHE A 83 5.37 -11.13 1.48
N GLY A 84 5.92 -11.97 2.18
CA GLY A 84 6.40 -12.99 1.58
C GLY A 84 7.62 -13.22 1.17
N VAL A 85 8.03 -13.67 1.23
CA VAL A 85 8.96 -13.96 0.75
C VAL A 85 9.90 -13.96 0.46
N LEU A 86 10.32 -13.87 0.39
CA LEU A 86 11.35 -13.78 -0.11
C LEU A 86 12.13 -14.59 0.35
#